data_1ae42c33c07896b033e26d8f4aa20c40
#
_entry.id   1ae42c33c07896b033e26d8f4aa20c40
#
_cell.length_a   1.000
_cell.length_b   1.000
_cell.length_c   1.000
_cell.angle_alpha   90.00
_cell.angle_beta   90.00
_cell.angle_gamma   90.00
#
_symmetry.space_group_name_H-M   'P 1'
#
loop_
_entity.id
_entity.type
_entity.pdbx_description
1 polymer ?
#
loop_
_entity_poly.entity_id
_entity_poly.type
_entity_poly.pdbx_seq_one_letter_code
_entity_poly.pdbx_strand_id
1 'polypeptide(L)'
;GHIAGGHLARSDKAMEKAQTPMIVGLLLGVGAAIAGEGDAAQALLLGSQQIAKGMVAKYSRSQESAADQAAFQYLEKIEESSTGMLEVLYSFANQEALSPRQQKIRVRSHPVSRDRIRSLEEKVQKSKFIENEDDDKLIFEYKMIQAKLNGFLNNAKDIIKKGSNGSDQSKYALAVAYYRQALLNDSLLILDELILKYPKNPWYYELKGQI
;
A
#
# COMPACT_ATOMS: atom_id res chain seq x y z
N GLY A 1 -10.65 -1.64 -0.33
CA GLY A 1 -11.21 -2.07 -1.62
C GLY A 1 -10.88 -3.52 -1.94
N HIS A 2 -9.61 -3.93 -1.98
CA HIS A 2 -9.21 -5.28 -2.43
C HIS A 2 -9.79 -6.42 -1.60
N ILE A 3 -9.84 -6.30 -0.29
CA ILE A 3 -10.40 -7.34 0.61
C ILE A 3 -11.88 -7.52 0.31
N ALA A 4 -12.66 -6.43 0.32
CA ALA A 4 -14.09 -6.48 0.04
C ALA A 4 -14.40 -6.95 -1.40
N GLY A 5 -13.53 -6.63 -2.35
CA GLY A 5 -13.60 -7.12 -3.72
C GLY A 5 -13.22 -8.59 -3.91
N GLY A 6 -12.67 -9.26 -2.91
CA GLY A 6 -12.18 -10.64 -3.02
C GLY A 6 -11.08 -10.80 -4.09
N HIS A 7 -10.26 -9.77 -4.30
CA HIS A 7 -9.31 -9.71 -5.41
C HIS A 7 -8.21 -10.77 -5.30
N LEU A 8 -7.73 -11.04 -4.08
CA LEU A 8 -6.73 -12.09 -3.83
C LEU A 8 -7.26 -13.48 -4.18
N ALA A 9 -8.49 -13.79 -3.74
CA ALA A 9 -9.09 -15.10 -4.01
C ALA A 9 -9.37 -15.36 -5.50
N ARG A 10 -9.47 -14.31 -6.33
CA ARG A 10 -9.70 -14.43 -7.77
C ARG A 10 -8.46 -14.31 -8.62
N SER A 11 -7.31 -13.98 -8.02
CA SER A 11 -6.04 -13.83 -8.75
C SER A 11 -5.61 -15.12 -9.45
N ASP A 12 -5.81 -16.27 -8.79
CA ASP A 12 -5.43 -17.58 -9.33
C ASP A 12 -6.17 -17.92 -10.63
N LYS A 13 -7.49 -17.63 -10.68
CA LYS A 13 -8.29 -17.82 -11.91
C LYS A 13 -7.85 -16.90 -13.06
N ALA A 14 -7.38 -15.69 -12.76
CA ALA A 14 -6.87 -14.79 -13.77
C ALA A 14 -5.52 -15.25 -14.31
N MET A 15 -4.66 -15.78 -13.45
CA MET A 15 -3.39 -16.38 -13.84
C MET A 15 -3.60 -17.64 -14.69
N GLU A 16 -4.53 -18.52 -14.31
CA GLU A 16 -4.92 -19.69 -15.09
C GLU A 16 -5.38 -19.32 -16.50
N LYS A 17 -6.27 -18.34 -16.62
CA LYS A 17 -6.70 -17.83 -17.94
C LYS A 17 -5.57 -17.25 -18.78
N ALA A 18 -4.58 -16.60 -18.15
CA ALA A 18 -3.44 -16.06 -18.85
C ALA A 18 -2.44 -17.13 -19.33
N GLN A 19 -2.49 -18.35 -18.80
CA GLN A 19 -1.70 -19.48 -19.29
C GLN A 19 -2.19 -20.03 -20.63
N THR A 20 -3.49 -19.92 -20.92
CA THR A 20 -4.08 -20.46 -22.16
C THR A 20 -3.37 -19.96 -23.43
N PRO A 21 -3.16 -18.66 -23.67
CA PRO A 21 -2.42 -18.19 -24.84
C PRO A 21 -0.99 -18.75 -24.91
N MET A 22 -0.33 -18.92 -23.76
CA MET A 22 1.03 -19.47 -23.71
C MET A 22 1.07 -20.94 -24.14
N ILE A 23 0.10 -21.74 -23.69
CA ILE A 23 -0.02 -23.16 -24.10
C ILE A 23 -0.30 -23.25 -25.60
N VAL A 24 -1.26 -22.46 -26.10
CA VAL A 24 -1.57 -22.43 -27.54
C VAL A 24 -0.36 -21.97 -28.34
N GLY A 25 0.32 -20.91 -27.93
CA GLY A 25 1.52 -20.40 -28.59
C GLY A 25 2.67 -21.42 -28.60
N LEU A 26 2.82 -22.19 -27.52
CA LEU A 26 3.80 -23.28 -27.44
C LEU A 26 3.47 -24.41 -28.45
N LEU A 27 2.22 -24.87 -28.47
CA LEU A 27 1.80 -25.95 -29.39
C LEU A 27 1.96 -25.53 -30.85
N LEU A 28 1.51 -24.32 -31.21
CA LEU A 28 1.66 -23.80 -32.58
C LEU A 28 3.13 -23.52 -32.93
N GLY A 29 3.91 -23.01 -31.98
CA GLY A 29 5.33 -22.77 -32.15
C GLY A 29 6.13 -24.06 -32.41
N VAL A 30 5.84 -25.11 -31.65
CA VAL A 30 6.43 -26.45 -31.89
C VAL A 30 6.04 -26.99 -33.27
N GLY A 31 4.77 -26.84 -33.68
CA GLY A 31 4.30 -27.24 -35.01
C GLY A 31 5.02 -26.50 -36.13
N ALA A 32 5.21 -25.16 -36.00
CA ALA A 32 5.94 -24.35 -36.96
C ALA A 32 7.43 -24.74 -37.03
N ALA A 33 8.06 -25.00 -35.88
CA ALA A 33 9.45 -25.46 -35.82
C ALA A 33 9.68 -26.81 -36.52
N ILE A 34 8.75 -27.77 -36.34
CA ILE A 34 8.78 -29.06 -37.02
C ILE A 34 8.59 -28.88 -38.55
N ALA A 35 7.78 -27.91 -38.97
CA ALA A 35 7.61 -27.55 -40.38
C ALA A 35 8.79 -26.80 -40.99
N GLY A 36 9.85 -26.52 -40.23
CA GLY A 36 11.02 -25.77 -40.69
C GLY A 36 10.90 -24.26 -40.62
N GLU A 37 9.80 -23.73 -40.07
CA GLU A 37 9.48 -22.30 -39.98
C GLU A 37 9.94 -21.74 -38.62
N GLY A 38 11.27 -21.65 -38.41
CA GLY A 38 11.85 -21.23 -37.12
C GLY A 38 11.46 -19.82 -36.67
N ASP A 39 11.40 -18.87 -37.60
CA ASP A 39 11.01 -17.48 -37.30
C ASP A 39 9.55 -17.39 -36.89
N ALA A 40 8.67 -18.14 -37.54
CA ALA A 40 7.27 -18.24 -37.18
C ALA A 40 7.09 -18.88 -35.79
N ALA A 41 7.86 -19.92 -35.47
CA ALA A 41 7.86 -20.56 -34.16
C ALA A 41 8.23 -19.56 -33.04
N GLN A 42 9.31 -18.79 -33.24
CA GLN A 42 9.73 -17.75 -32.29
C GLN A 42 8.68 -16.64 -32.13
N ALA A 43 8.12 -16.16 -33.25
CA ALA A 43 7.06 -15.14 -33.23
C ALA A 43 5.83 -15.59 -32.45
N LEU A 44 5.39 -16.86 -32.61
CA LEU A 44 4.26 -17.45 -31.89
C LEU A 44 4.53 -17.55 -30.37
N LEU A 45 5.74 -17.95 -29.97
CA LEU A 45 6.12 -18.04 -28.58
C LEU A 45 6.17 -16.65 -27.91
N LEU A 46 6.84 -15.68 -28.53
CA LEU A 46 6.95 -14.31 -27.99
C LEU A 46 5.58 -13.61 -27.98
N GLY A 47 4.80 -13.76 -29.05
CA GLY A 47 3.47 -13.18 -29.17
C GLY A 47 2.50 -13.71 -28.10
N SER A 48 2.51 -15.02 -27.85
CA SER A 48 1.68 -15.64 -26.83
C SER A 48 2.04 -15.18 -25.41
N GLN A 49 3.32 -15.02 -25.11
CA GLN A 49 3.78 -14.44 -23.84
C GLN A 49 3.32 -12.98 -23.67
N GLN A 50 3.37 -12.20 -24.75
CA GLN A 50 2.94 -10.81 -24.71
C GLN A 50 1.42 -10.70 -24.48
N ILE A 51 0.63 -11.58 -25.11
CA ILE A 51 -0.82 -11.68 -24.88
C ILE A 51 -1.10 -12.03 -23.42
N ALA A 52 -0.44 -13.05 -22.87
CA ALA A 52 -0.58 -13.45 -21.47
C ALA A 52 -0.26 -12.32 -20.48
N LYS A 53 0.86 -11.62 -20.69
CA LYS A 53 1.23 -10.42 -19.90
C LYS A 53 0.16 -9.33 -19.99
N GLY A 54 -0.36 -9.08 -21.19
CA GLY A 54 -1.42 -8.12 -21.42
C GLY A 54 -2.71 -8.46 -20.67
N MET A 55 -3.10 -9.75 -20.63
CA MET A 55 -4.27 -10.21 -19.87
C MET A 55 -4.11 -10.00 -18.37
N VAL A 56 -2.95 -10.35 -17.80
CA VAL A 56 -2.65 -10.14 -16.38
C VAL A 56 -2.66 -8.64 -16.05
N ALA A 57 -2.04 -7.81 -16.88
CA ALA A 57 -2.01 -6.37 -16.68
C ALA A 57 -3.42 -5.73 -16.76
N LYS A 58 -4.26 -6.19 -17.71
CA LYS A 58 -5.65 -5.74 -17.82
C LYS A 58 -6.46 -6.13 -16.59
N TYR A 59 -6.29 -7.37 -16.11
CA TYR A 59 -6.96 -7.84 -14.89
C TYR A 59 -6.53 -7.00 -13.68
N SER A 60 -5.23 -6.78 -13.50
CA SER A 60 -4.68 -5.95 -12.41
C SER A 60 -5.29 -4.55 -12.43
N ARG A 61 -5.28 -3.84 -13.57
CA ARG A 61 -5.89 -2.51 -13.70
C ARG A 61 -7.38 -2.49 -13.35
N SER A 62 -8.12 -3.51 -13.77
CA SER A 62 -9.55 -3.65 -13.43
C SER A 62 -9.77 -3.82 -11.92
N GLN A 63 -8.93 -4.60 -11.25
CA GLN A 63 -9.01 -4.81 -9.81
C GLN A 63 -8.65 -3.54 -9.03
N GLU A 64 -7.62 -2.81 -9.46
CA GLU A 64 -7.24 -1.53 -8.86
C GLU A 64 -8.38 -0.51 -8.99
N SER A 65 -8.97 -0.36 -10.19
CA SER A 65 -10.11 0.54 -10.40
C SER A 65 -11.32 0.17 -9.55
N ALA A 66 -11.63 -1.12 -9.42
CA ALA A 66 -12.71 -1.58 -8.55
C ALA A 66 -12.42 -1.32 -7.07
N ALA A 67 -11.15 -1.48 -6.66
CA ALA A 67 -10.73 -1.19 -5.29
C ALA A 67 -10.82 0.31 -4.95
N ASP A 68 -10.44 1.18 -5.89
CA ASP A 68 -10.57 2.64 -5.74
C ASP A 68 -12.04 3.05 -5.60
N GLN A 69 -12.91 2.49 -6.45
CA GLN A 69 -14.34 2.79 -6.38
C GLN A 69 -14.97 2.34 -5.05
N ALA A 70 -14.61 1.14 -4.59
CA ALA A 70 -15.10 0.66 -3.30
C ALA A 70 -14.57 1.50 -2.14
N ALA A 71 -13.29 1.91 -2.18
CA ALA A 71 -12.73 2.77 -1.15
C ALA A 71 -13.42 4.14 -1.10
N PHE A 72 -13.64 4.77 -2.27
CA PHE A 72 -14.41 6.01 -2.38
C PHE A 72 -15.81 5.85 -1.76
N GLN A 73 -16.54 4.79 -2.14
CA GLN A 73 -17.89 4.54 -1.60
C GLN A 73 -17.90 4.33 -0.08
N TYR A 74 -16.85 3.73 0.49
CA TYR A 74 -16.75 3.56 1.93
C TYR A 74 -16.55 4.90 2.64
N LEU A 75 -15.70 5.79 2.11
CA LEU A 75 -15.50 7.12 2.67
C LEU A 75 -16.79 7.94 2.58
N GLU A 76 -17.47 7.95 1.43
CA GLU A 76 -18.77 8.61 1.26
C GLU A 76 -19.82 8.10 2.28
N LYS A 77 -19.83 6.79 2.55
CA LYS A 77 -20.78 6.18 3.47
C LYS A 77 -20.57 6.59 4.93
N ILE A 78 -19.34 6.88 5.30
CA ILE A 78 -18.98 7.34 6.65
C ILE A 78 -18.80 8.87 6.71
N GLU A 79 -19.18 9.58 5.63
CA GLU A 79 -19.14 11.03 5.53
C GLU A 79 -17.73 11.63 5.64
N GLU A 80 -16.71 10.86 5.26
CA GLU A 80 -15.31 11.26 5.28
C GLU A 80 -14.84 11.80 3.93
N SER A 81 -13.90 12.75 3.95
CA SER A 81 -13.28 13.28 2.73
C SER A 81 -12.44 12.22 2.02
N SER A 82 -12.61 12.13 0.71
CA SER A 82 -11.82 11.24 -0.15
C SER A 82 -10.60 11.92 -0.81
N THR A 83 -10.29 13.16 -0.45
CA THR A 83 -9.15 13.92 -0.99
C THR A 83 -7.81 13.22 -0.75
N GLY A 84 -7.61 12.62 0.43
CA GLY A 84 -6.42 11.86 0.77
C GLY A 84 -6.16 10.67 -0.15
N MET A 85 -7.20 10.06 -0.75
CA MET A 85 -7.02 9.02 -1.77
C MET A 85 -6.34 9.56 -3.02
N LEU A 86 -6.72 10.76 -3.48
CA LEU A 86 -6.08 11.42 -4.63
C LEU A 86 -4.62 11.72 -4.35
N GLU A 87 -4.30 12.24 -3.17
CA GLU A 87 -2.93 12.53 -2.76
C GLU A 87 -2.05 11.28 -2.81
N VAL A 88 -2.57 10.14 -2.34
CA VAL A 88 -1.87 8.84 -2.41
C VAL A 88 -1.65 8.41 -3.85
N LEU A 89 -2.66 8.52 -4.73
CA LEU A 89 -2.52 8.16 -6.14
C LEU A 89 -1.54 9.07 -6.87
N TYR A 90 -1.54 10.38 -6.62
CA TYR A 90 -0.56 11.30 -7.17
C TYR A 90 0.86 11.00 -6.68
N SER A 91 1.01 10.69 -5.38
CA SER A 91 2.30 10.27 -4.83
C SER A 91 2.83 9.01 -5.52
N PHE A 92 1.96 8.04 -5.82
CA PHE A 92 2.33 6.83 -6.55
C PHE A 92 2.68 7.13 -8.00
N ALA A 93 1.89 7.95 -8.69
CA ALA A 93 2.16 8.35 -10.08
C ALA A 93 3.51 9.05 -10.23
N ASN A 94 3.85 9.94 -9.29
CA ASN A 94 5.15 10.60 -9.25
C ASN A 94 6.30 9.60 -9.05
N GLN A 95 6.09 8.52 -8.28
CA GLN A 95 7.10 7.49 -8.09
C GLN A 95 7.21 6.52 -9.28
N GLU A 96 6.13 6.30 -10.05
CA GLU A 96 6.18 5.50 -11.28
C GLU A 96 7.04 6.15 -12.38
N ALA A 97 7.20 7.48 -12.33
CA ALA A 97 8.12 8.19 -13.22
C ALA A 97 9.61 7.89 -12.92
N LEU A 98 9.92 7.31 -11.76
CA LEU A 98 11.27 6.91 -11.39
C LEU A 98 11.66 5.58 -12.04
N SER A 99 12.97 5.31 -12.13
CA SER A 99 13.46 4.02 -12.60
C SER A 99 12.97 2.87 -11.71
N PRO A 100 12.80 1.63 -12.24
CA PRO A 100 12.30 0.49 -11.46
C PRO A 100 13.09 0.18 -10.18
N ARG A 101 14.39 0.53 -10.13
CA ARG A 101 15.24 0.36 -8.94
C ARG A 101 14.93 1.36 -7.84
N GLN A 102 14.39 2.53 -8.20
CA GLN A 102 14.07 3.62 -7.28
C GLN A 102 12.61 3.58 -6.81
N GLN A 103 11.76 2.81 -7.52
CA GLN A 103 10.35 2.68 -7.16
C GLN A 103 10.16 1.87 -5.88
N LYS A 104 9.28 2.32 -5.00
CA LYS A 104 8.84 1.53 -3.83
C LYS A 104 8.05 0.30 -4.29
N ILE A 105 8.14 -0.80 -3.52
CA ILE A 105 7.44 -2.06 -3.82
C ILE A 105 5.94 -1.85 -4.01
N ARG A 106 5.31 -1.00 -3.21
CA ARG A 106 3.86 -0.71 -3.30
C ARG A 106 3.45 -0.09 -4.63
N VAL A 107 4.26 0.77 -5.22
CA VAL A 107 4.01 1.38 -6.53
C VAL A 107 4.03 0.31 -7.62
N ARG A 108 4.96 -0.63 -7.54
CA ARG A 108 5.07 -1.74 -8.50
C ARG A 108 3.92 -2.75 -8.42
N SER A 109 3.37 -2.97 -7.22
CA SER A 109 2.24 -3.89 -7.01
C SER A 109 0.87 -3.26 -7.28
N HIS A 110 0.76 -1.94 -7.21
CA HIS A 110 -0.47 -1.17 -7.42
C HIS A 110 -0.27 -0.08 -8.47
N PRO A 111 -0.09 -0.43 -9.76
CA PRO A 111 0.21 0.54 -10.79
C PRO A 111 -0.90 1.58 -10.93
N VAL A 112 -0.50 2.83 -11.06
CA VAL A 112 -1.41 3.97 -11.21
C VAL A 112 -1.56 4.30 -12.67
N SER A 113 -2.76 4.22 -13.22
CA SER A 113 -3.05 4.74 -14.54
C SER A 113 -3.64 6.15 -14.46
N ARG A 114 -3.42 6.94 -15.50
CA ARG A 114 -4.05 8.27 -15.62
C ARG A 114 -5.58 8.18 -15.54
N ASP A 115 -6.14 7.09 -16.06
CA ASP A 115 -7.59 6.86 -16.02
C ASP A 115 -8.11 6.63 -14.59
N ARG A 116 -7.33 5.97 -13.72
CA ARG A 116 -7.67 5.81 -12.29
C ARG A 116 -7.73 7.16 -11.60
N ILE A 117 -6.69 8.00 -11.79
CA ILE A 117 -6.63 9.35 -11.21
C ILE A 117 -7.82 10.16 -11.68
N ARG A 118 -8.04 10.28 -12.99
CA ARG A 118 -9.15 11.06 -13.55
C ARG A 118 -10.51 10.59 -13.04
N SER A 119 -10.76 9.29 -13.04
CA SER A 119 -12.02 8.72 -12.54
C SER A 119 -12.26 9.02 -11.06
N LEU A 120 -11.22 9.04 -10.25
CA LEU A 120 -11.32 9.39 -8.84
C LEU A 120 -11.50 10.91 -8.65
N GLU A 121 -10.74 11.74 -9.36
CA GLU A 121 -10.88 13.21 -9.34
C GLU A 121 -12.31 13.66 -9.61
N GLU A 122 -12.92 13.14 -10.68
CA GLU A 122 -14.31 13.48 -11.05
C GLU A 122 -15.32 13.14 -9.95
N LYS A 123 -15.06 12.08 -9.18
CA LYS A 123 -15.91 11.68 -8.06
C LYS A 123 -15.67 12.52 -6.82
N VAL A 124 -14.40 12.72 -6.45
CA VAL A 124 -14.03 13.53 -5.30
C VAL A 124 -14.55 14.95 -5.43
N GLN A 125 -14.43 15.56 -6.61
CA GLN A 125 -14.95 16.91 -6.86
C GLN A 125 -16.48 17.02 -6.75
N LYS A 126 -17.21 15.93 -6.94
CA LYS A 126 -18.67 15.88 -6.79
C LYS A 126 -19.13 15.43 -5.41
N SER A 127 -18.20 15.04 -4.55
CA SER A 127 -18.50 14.60 -3.19
C SER A 127 -19.04 15.77 -2.36
N LYS A 128 -20.06 15.49 -1.55
CA LYS A 128 -20.59 16.44 -0.57
C LYS A 128 -19.66 16.61 0.63
N PHE A 129 -18.73 15.69 0.80
CA PHE A 129 -17.85 15.57 1.96
C PHE A 129 -16.41 16.01 1.66
N ILE A 130 -16.17 16.64 0.50
CA ILE A 130 -14.84 17.05 0.07
C ILE A 130 -14.14 17.99 1.06
N GLU A 131 -14.92 18.87 1.71
CA GLU A 131 -14.43 19.84 2.68
C GLU A 131 -14.44 19.32 4.14
N ASN A 132 -14.88 18.07 4.35
CA ASN A 132 -14.86 17.50 5.69
C ASN A 132 -13.43 17.28 6.16
N GLU A 133 -13.15 17.74 7.36
CA GLU A 133 -11.87 17.53 8.03
C GLU A 133 -11.97 16.31 8.95
N ASP A 134 -10.84 15.60 9.08
CA ASP A 134 -10.74 14.47 10.00
C ASP A 134 -10.92 14.94 11.45
N ASP A 135 -11.58 14.13 12.29
CA ASP A 135 -11.70 14.37 13.72
C ASP A 135 -10.32 14.46 14.38
N ASP A 136 -10.11 15.46 15.25
CA ASP A 136 -8.87 15.66 16.02
C ASP A 136 -8.40 14.39 16.75
N LYS A 137 -9.34 13.58 17.24
CA LYS A 137 -9.06 12.30 17.87
C LYS A 137 -8.48 11.31 16.86
N LEU A 138 -9.08 11.21 15.66
CA LEU A 138 -8.60 10.35 14.58
C LEU A 138 -7.20 10.76 14.13
N ILE A 139 -6.97 12.06 13.95
CA ILE A 139 -5.65 12.63 13.63
C ILE A 139 -4.63 12.27 14.70
N PHE A 140 -5.00 12.41 15.98
CA PHE A 140 -4.12 12.07 17.09
C PHE A 140 -3.77 10.57 17.08
N GLU A 141 -4.76 9.69 16.96
CA GLU A 141 -4.57 8.24 16.93
C GLU A 141 -3.69 7.82 15.74
N TYR A 142 -3.92 8.39 14.56
CA TYR A 142 -3.08 8.17 13.38
C TYR A 142 -1.61 8.58 13.61
N LYS A 143 -1.38 9.77 14.18
CA LYS A 143 -0.04 10.25 14.52
C LYS A 143 0.65 9.35 15.55
N MET A 144 -0.10 8.78 16.48
CA MET A 144 0.44 7.81 17.46
C MET A 144 0.84 6.49 16.81
N ILE A 145 0.05 5.99 15.83
CA ILE A 145 0.43 4.82 15.03
C ILE A 145 1.70 5.10 14.24
N GLN A 146 1.80 6.27 13.59
CA GLN A 146 3.02 6.68 12.89
C GLN A 146 4.23 6.73 13.84
N ALA A 147 4.05 7.22 15.05
CA ALA A 147 5.11 7.27 16.07
C ALA A 147 5.58 5.86 16.46
N LYS A 148 4.64 4.93 16.69
CA LYS A 148 4.95 3.52 16.96
C LYS A 148 5.76 2.91 15.83
N LEU A 149 5.30 3.07 14.58
CA LEU A 149 5.99 2.55 13.40
C LEU A 149 7.38 3.20 13.23
N ASN A 150 7.50 4.50 13.44
CA ASN A 150 8.78 5.21 13.40
C ASN A 150 9.75 4.61 14.41
N GLY A 151 9.31 4.40 15.66
CA GLY A 151 10.11 3.80 16.71
C GLY A 151 10.58 2.38 16.39
N PHE A 152 9.72 1.56 15.78
CA PHE A 152 10.03 0.16 15.45
C PHE A 152 10.82 -0.02 14.15
N LEU A 153 10.58 0.80 13.13
CA LEU A 153 11.11 0.57 11.78
C LEU A 153 12.36 1.36 11.46
N ASN A 154 12.54 2.54 12.07
CA ASN A 154 13.68 3.38 11.81
C ASN A 154 14.87 3.03 12.73
N ASN A 155 16.02 3.66 12.47
CA ASN A 155 17.21 3.45 13.28
C ASN A 155 16.99 4.01 14.71
N ALA A 156 16.97 3.12 15.71
CA ALA A 156 16.71 3.48 17.09
C ALA A 156 17.75 4.46 17.65
N LYS A 157 19.02 4.31 17.26
CA LYS A 157 20.11 5.21 17.72
C LYS A 157 19.92 6.65 17.23
N ASP A 158 19.41 6.81 15.99
CA ASP A 158 19.15 8.13 15.42
C ASP A 158 17.95 8.80 16.11
N ILE A 159 16.91 8.03 16.45
CA ILE A 159 15.75 8.51 17.22
C ILE A 159 16.20 8.96 18.62
N ILE A 160 17.01 8.16 19.31
CA ILE A 160 17.53 8.47 20.63
C ILE A 160 18.42 9.72 20.57
N LYS A 161 19.33 9.81 19.59
CA LYS A 161 20.19 10.97 19.39
C LYS A 161 19.41 12.27 19.15
N LYS A 162 18.31 12.18 18.38
CA LYS A 162 17.43 13.31 18.11
C LYS A 162 16.62 13.71 19.34
N GLY A 163 16.29 12.77 20.20
CA GLY A 163 15.45 12.97 21.37
C GLY A 163 13.98 13.27 21.03
N SER A 164 13.25 13.71 22.04
CA SER A 164 11.85 14.14 21.89
C SER A 164 11.78 15.66 21.67
N ASN A 165 10.84 16.10 20.81
CA ASN A 165 10.48 17.51 20.65
C ASN A 165 9.39 17.96 21.64
N GLY A 166 9.06 17.13 22.64
CA GLY A 166 8.03 17.38 23.65
C GLY A 166 6.63 16.89 23.28
N SER A 167 6.36 16.53 22.01
CA SER A 167 5.07 15.96 21.62
C SER A 167 4.91 14.52 22.13
N ASP A 168 3.69 14.09 22.43
CA ASP A 168 3.40 12.72 22.88
C ASP A 168 3.81 11.69 21.82
N GLN A 169 3.67 12.02 20.55
CA GLN A 169 4.10 11.18 19.43
C GLN A 169 5.61 10.95 19.43
N SER A 170 6.39 12.03 19.62
CA SER A 170 7.84 11.92 19.66
C SER A 170 8.33 11.19 20.91
N LYS A 171 7.66 11.38 22.06
CA LYS A 171 7.93 10.63 23.30
C LYS A 171 7.66 9.13 23.07
N TYR A 172 6.54 8.77 22.46
CA TYR A 172 6.23 7.37 22.21
C TYR A 172 7.22 6.71 21.26
N ALA A 173 7.60 7.37 20.16
CA ALA A 173 8.65 6.87 19.28
C ALA A 173 9.99 6.69 20.01
N LEU A 174 10.35 7.60 20.91
CA LEU A 174 11.54 7.53 21.73
C LEU A 174 11.48 6.37 22.74
N ALA A 175 10.34 6.14 23.40
CA ALA A 175 10.15 4.99 24.30
C ALA A 175 10.36 3.67 23.56
N VAL A 176 9.80 3.52 22.34
CA VAL A 176 10.02 2.35 21.49
C VAL A 176 11.50 2.21 21.12
N ALA A 177 12.18 3.29 20.78
CA ALA A 177 13.60 3.27 20.43
C ALA A 177 14.48 2.84 21.63
N TYR A 178 14.18 3.33 22.83
CA TYR A 178 14.85 2.90 24.07
C TYR A 178 14.62 1.41 24.34
N TYR A 179 13.38 0.93 24.23
CA TYR A 179 13.07 -0.50 24.36
C TYR A 179 13.93 -1.35 23.41
N ARG A 180 14.03 -0.97 22.12
CA ARG A 180 14.81 -1.68 21.10
C ARG A 180 16.31 -1.67 21.36
N GLN A 181 16.81 -0.73 22.16
CA GLN A 181 18.22 -0.65 22.58
C GLN A 181 18.44 -1.23 24.00
N ALA A 182 17.46 -1.95 24.56
CA ALA A 182 17.47 -2.49 25.91
C ALA A 182 17.72 -1.43 27.01
N LEU A 183 17.42 -0.17 26.74
CA LEU A 183 17.41 0.93 27.71
C LEU A 183 16.04 0.97 28.39
N LEU A 184 15.74 -0.09 29.15
CA LEU A 184 14.38 -0.39 29.62
C LEU A 184 13.87 0.66 30.61
N ASN A 185 14.72 1.14 31.52
CA ASN A 185 14.32 2.16 32.49
C ASN A 185 13.92 3.49 31.82
N ASP A 186 14.68 3.92 30.77
CA ASP A 186 14.35 5.13 30.02
C ASP A 186 13.04 4.99 29.27
N SER A 187 12.79 3.80 28.70
CA SER A 187 11.51 3.47 28.06
C SER A 187 10.34 3.53 29.04
N LEU A 188 10.49 2.91 30.22
CA LEU A 188 9.45 2.88 31.25
C LEU A 188 9.10 4.27 31.77
N LEU A 189 10.10 5.14 32.00
CA LEU A 189 9.87 6.52 32.44
C LEU A 189 8.94 7.28 31.49
N ILE A 190 9.18 7.17 30.19
CA ILE A 190 8.36 7.84 29.17
C ILE A 190 6.96 7.19 29.09
N LEU A 191 6.89 5.85 29.16
CA LEU A 191 5.61 5.16 29.11
C LEU A 191 4.74 5.49 30.31
N ASP A 192 5.31 5.60 31.50
CA ASP A 192 4.56 5.97 32.71
C ASP A 192 3.99 7.39 32.59
N GLU A 193 4.73 8.34 32.02
CA GLU A 193 4.22 9.68 31.72
C GLU A 193 3.04 9.62 30.74
N LEU A 194 3.18 8.85 29.66
CA LEU A 194 2.11 8.71 28.64
C LEU A 194 0.88 8.00 29.19
N ILE A 195 1.05 6.99 30.06
CA ILE A 195 -0.03 6.26 30.70
C ILE A 195 -0.79 7.17 31.67
N LEU A 196 -0.09 8.02 32.43
CA LEU A 196 -0.75 9.00 33.29
C LEU A 196 -1.65 9.96 32.49
N LYS A 197 -1.21 10.37 31.31
CA LYS A 197 -1.96 11.27 30.44
C LYS A 197 -3.08 10.56 29.69
N TYR A 198 -2.87 9.31 29.30
CA TYR A 198 -3.80 8.50 28.48
C TYR A 198 -4.03 7.11 29.09
N PRO A 199 -4.69 7.03 30.26
CA PRO A 199 -4.78 5.79 31.04
C PRO A 199 -5.59 4.67 30.38
N LYS A 200 -6.33 4.97 29.31
CA LYS A 200 -7.12 3.98 28.55
C LYS A 200 -6.45 3.55 27.24
N ASN A 201 -5.24 4.02 26.93
CA ASN A 201 -4.56 3.65 25.69
C ASN A 201 -3.88 2.27 25.85
N PRO A 202 -4.38 1.21 25.19
CA PRO A 202 -3.86 -0.15 25.37
C PRO A 202 -2.43 -0.34 24.83
N TRP A 203 -2.02 0.47 23.89
CA TRP A 203 -0.72 0.34 23.22
C TRP A 203 0.47 0.70 24.12
N TYR A 204 0.25 1.57 25.09
CA TYR A 204 1.29 1.89 26.08
C TYR A 204 1.48 0.75 27.08
N TYR A 205 0.37 0.13 27.50
CA TYR A 205 0.41 -1.06 28.38
C TYR A 205 0.99 -2.27 27.64
N GLU A 206 0.66 -2.44 26.35
CA GLU A 206 1.27 -3.47 25.52
C GLU A 206 2.80 -3.35 25.51
N LEU A 207 3.34 -2.17 25.20
CA LEU A 207 4.78 -1.96 25.19
C LEU A 207 5.39 -2.11 26.59
N LYS A 208 4.74 -1.59 27.62
CA LYS A 208 5.18 -1.75 29.02
C LYS A 208 5.22 -3.22 29.45
N GLY A 209 4.29 -4.03 28.98
CA GLY A 209 4.26 -5.47 29.26
C GLY A 209 5.31 -6.29 28.51
N GLN A 210 5.93 -5.73 27.47
CA GLN A 210 7.05 -6.35 26.74
C GLN A 210 8.41 -6.05 27.39
N ILE A 211 8.48 -5.06 28.27
CA ILE A 211 9.68 -4.63 29.02
C ILE A 211 9.82 -5.44 30.29
#